data_328fde6a73ded119de0bb9cab91b3046
#
_entry.id   328fde6a73ded119de0bb9cab91b3046
#
_cell.length_a   1.000
_cell.length_b   1.000
_cell.length_c   1.000
_cell.angle_alpha   90.00
_cell.angle_beta   90.00
_cell.angle_gamma   90.00
#
_symmetry.space_group_name_H-M   'P 1'
#
loop_
_entity.id
_entity.type
_entity.pdbx_description
1 polymer ?
#
loop_
_entity_poly.entity_id
_entity_poly.type
_entity_poly.pdbx_seq_one_letter_code
_entity_poly.pdbx_strand_id
1 'polypeptide(L)'
;MSKHADTHQRILEAAWNLFTEQGFNDTSTRQISAASNIAVGTLFNHFSDKVAILEACLDDKFNDVLERAKETDIHRPARLKINHYAQYFYQFYCLHHRFYKVLFSQRLFSQPFQQQHMELIQSLVFADQPQFNKVKAAILLDCYFMTLLYGLGAETPNTKLMLRTLSQKVSVF
;
A
#
# COMPACT_ATOMS: atom_id res chain seq x y z
N MET A 1 25.64 -4.75 -4.45
CA MET A 1 24.28 -5.33 -4.66
C MET A 1 24.43 -6.60 -5.49
N SER A 2 23.66 -7.66 -5.24
CA SER A 2 23.76 -8.88 -6.05
C SER A 2 23.15 -8.64 -7.44
N LYS A 3 23.64 -9.36 -8.47
CA LYS A 3 23.09 -9.29 -9.84
C LYS A 3 21.58 -9.60 -9.89
N HIS A 4 21.09 -10.40 -8.95
CA HIS A 4 19.68 -10.76 -8.82
C HIS A 4 18.85 -9.57 -8.32
N ALA A 5 19.33 -8.82 -7.30
CA ALA A 5 18.66 -7.63 -6.79
C ALA A 5 18.59 -6.51 -7.83
N ASP A 6 19.66 -6.33 -8.63
CA ASP A 6 19.69 -5.37 -9.75
C ASP A 6 18.64 -5.72 -10.82
N THR A 7 18.52 -6.99 -11.19
CA THR A 7 17.50 -7.44 -12.15
C THR A 7 16.08 -7.24 -11.64
N HIS A 8 15.84 -7.53 -10.36
CA HIS A 8 14.55 -7.32 -9.72
C HIS A 8 14.12 -5.85 -9.80
N GLN A 9 15.01 -4.93 -9.40
CA GLN A 9 14.72 -3.48 -9.43
C GLN A 9 14.47 -2.97 -10.86
N ARG A 10 15.23 -3.42 -11.85
CA ARG A 10 15.01 -3.08 -13.26
C ARG A 10 13.64 -3.53 -13.78
N ILE A 11 13.16 -4.70 -13.35
CA ILE A 11 11.81 -5.18 -13.67
C ILE A 11 10.76 -4.24 -13.08
N LEU A 12 10.89 -3.85 -11.80
CA LEU A 12 9.95 -2.97 -11.13
C LEU A 12 9.88 -1.59 -11.80
N GLU A 13 11.02 -0.99 -12.13
CA GLU A 13 11.09 0.30 -12.80
C GLU A 13 10.45 0.27 -14.21
N ALA A 14 10.79 -0.74 -15.01
CA ALA A 14 10.20 -0.92 -16.33
C ALA A 14 8.69 -1.17 -16.27
N ALA A 15 8.25 -2.01 -15.34
CA ALA A 15 6.83 -2.31 -15.14
C ALA A 15 6.06 -1.07 -14.68
N TRP A 16 6.58 -0.34 -13.70
CA TRP A 16 5.95 0.88 -13.17
C TRP A 16 5.73 1.93 -14.26
N ASN A 17 6.75 2.18 -15.09
CA ASN A 17 6.64 3.11 -16.20
C ASN A 17 5.55 2.69 -17.18
N LEU A 18 5.55 1.42 -17.60
CA LEU A 18 4.52 0.89 -18.50
C LEU A 18 3.10 0.93 -17.89
N PHE A 19 2.95 0.55 -16.61
CA PHE A 19 1.66 0.61 -15.92
C PHE A 19 1.12 2.05 -15.80
N THR A 20 1.99 3.01 -15.59
CA THR A 20 1.58 4.42 -15.46
C THR A 20 1.30 5.10 -16.80
N GLU A 21 2.02 4.74 -17.85
CA GLU A 21 1.87 5.30 -19.19
C GLU A 21 0.65 4.74 -19.94
N GLN A 22 0.49 3.42 -19.99
CA GLN A 22 -0.53 2.77 -20.80
C GLN A 22 -1.59 1.98 -20.00
N GLY A 23 -1.41 1.87 -18.67
CA GLY A 23 -2.31 1.14 -17.78
C GLY A 23 -1.95 -0.33 -17.61
N PHE A 24 -2.49 -0.93 -16.53
CA PHE A 24 -2.21 -2.33 -16.18
C PHE A 24 -2.71 -3.32 -17.24
N ASN A 25 -3.93 -3.12 -17.77
CA ASN A 25 -4.54 -4.09 -18.70
C ASN A 25 -3.77 -4.16 -20.02
N ASP A 26 -3.34 -3.03 -20.55
CA ASP A 26 -2.66 -2.91 -21.84
C ASP A 26 -1.15 -3.22 -21.77
N THR A 27 -0.63 -3.44 -20.56
CA THR A 27 0.75 -3.86 -20.33
C THR A 27 0.86 -5.37 -20.30
N SER A 28 1.81 -5.93 -21.07
CA SER A 28 2.13 -7.36 -21.09
C SER A 28 3.47 -7.66 -20.41
N THR A 29 3.64 -8.89 -19.89
CA THR A 29 4.92 -9.37 -19.35
C THR A 29 6.04 -9.39 -20.39
N ARG A 30 5.72 -9.55 -21.67
CA ARG A 30 6.68 -9.44 -22.78
C ARG A 30 7.21 -8.00 -22.93
N GLN A 31 6.33 -7.01 -22.86
CA GLN A 31 6.76 -5.59 -22.89
C GLN A 31 7.64 -5.24 -21.70
N ILE A 32 7.25 -5.71 -20.49
CA ILE A 32 8.06 -5.49 -19.27
C ILE A 32 9.45 -6.15 -19.43
N SER A 33 9.53 -7.39 -19.92
CA SER A 33 10.79 -8.09 -20.15
C SER A 33 11.68 -7.36 -21.15
N ALA A 34 11.11 -6.88 -22.26
CA ALA A 34 11.81 -6.11 -23.26
C ALA A 34 12.33 -4.77 -22.69
N ALA A 35 11.50 -4.02 -21.99
CA ALA A 35 11.85 -2.74 -21.37
C ALA A 35 12.93 -2.89 -20.28
N SER A 36 12.92 -3.99 -19.53
CA SER A 36 13.95 -4.31 -18.53
C SER A 36 15.19 -5.00 -19.08
N ASN A 37 15.24 -5.22 -20.41
CA ASN A 37 16.35 -5.90 -21.12
C ASN A 37 16.69 -7.28 -20.53
N ILE A 38 15.66 -8.14 -20.36
CA ILE A 38 15.79 -9.52 -19.88
C ILE A 38 14.95 -10.48 -20.72
N ALA A 39 15.26 -11.77 -20.64
CA ALA A 39 14.40 -12.81 -21.22
C ALA A 39 13.10 -12.96 -20.43
N VAL A 40 11.98 -13.31 -21.09
CA VAL A 40 10.68 -13.55 -20.44
C VAL A 40 10.78 -14.64 -19.35
N GLY A 41 11.56 -15.70 -19.58
CA GLY A 41 11.82 -16.73 -18.57
C GLY A 41 12.51 -16.18 -17.31
N THR A 42 13.40 -15.20 -17.46
CA THR A 42 14.04 -14.53 -16.32
C THR A 42 13.01 -13.73 -15.52
N LEU A 43 12.06 -13.05 -16.16
CA LEU A 43 10.99 -12.33 -15.47
C LEU A 43 10.16 -13.29 -14.62
N PHE A 44 9.76 -14.45 -15.16
CA PHE A 44 8.98 -15.45 -14.42
C PHE A 44 9.77 -16.16 -13.31
N ASN A 45 11.10 -16.10 -13.30
CA ASN A 45 11.91 -16.52 -12.15
C ASN A 45 11.82 -15.52 -10.97
N HIS A 46 11.46 -14.26 -11.23
CA HIS A 46 11.29 -13.22 -10.21
C HIS A 46 9.84 -13.05 -9.76
N PHE A 47 8.88 -13.21 -10.67
CA PHE A 47 7.45 -12.94 -10.40
C PHE A 47 6.57 -14.01 -11.06
N SER A 48 5.59 -14.52 -10.32
CA SER A 48 4.66 -15.55 -10.79
C SER A 48 3.76 -15.07 -11.92
N ASP A 49 3.37 -13.81 -11.88
CA ASP A 49 2.41 -13.21 -12.81
C ASP A 49 2.50 -11.68 -12.84
N LYS A 50 1.74 -11.03 -13.71
CA LYS A 50 1.71 -9.57 -13.85
C LYS A 50 1.16 -8.86 -12.60
N VAL A 51 0.28 -9.52 -11.84
CA VAL A 51 -0.28 -8.99 -10.60
C VAL A 51 0.77 -8.93 -9.51
N ALA A 52 1.60 -9.97 -9.40
CA ALA A 52 2.73 -9.98 -8.46
C ALA A 52 3.74 -8.88 -8.76
N ILE A 53 3.96 -8.54 -10.03
CA ILE A 53 4.81 -7.40 -10.42
C ILE A 53 4.16 -6.08 -9.96
N LEU A 54 2.85 -5.91 -10.17
CA LEU A 54 2.14 -4.71 -9.74
C LEU A 54 2.15 -4.56 -8.21
N GLU A 55 1.92 -5.64 -7.47
CA GLU A 55 2.06 -5.66 -6.01
C GLU A 55 3.43 -5.15 -5.58
N ALA A 56 4.49 -5.76 -6.10
CA ALA A 56 5.86 -5.38 -5.76
C ALA A 56 6.21 -3.93 -6.14
N CYS A 57 5.69 -3.42 -7.27
CA CYS A 57 5.83 -2.01 -7.63
C CYS A 57 5.15 -1.09 -6.62
N LEU A 58 3.94 -1.43 -6.17
CA LEU A 58 3.21 -0.63 -5.19
C LEU A 58 3.88 -0.69 -3.82
N ASP A 59 4.40 -1.84 -3.41
CA ASP A 59 5.14 -2.01 -2.16
C ASP A 59 6.43 -1.18 -2.16
N ASP A 60 7.19 -1.17 -3.26
CA ASP A 60 8.38 -0.34 -3.42
C ASP A 60 8.05 1.15 -3.22
N LYS A 61 7.01 1.65 -3.89
CA LYS A 61 6.58 3.04 -3.76
C LYS A 61 5.96 3.37 -2.40
N PHE A 62 5.26 2.41 -1.79
CA PHE A 62 4.70 2.56 -0.46
C PHE A 62 5.78 2.69 0.62
N ASN A 63 6.90 1.99 0.47
CA ASN A 63 8.02 2.08 1.42
C ASN A 63 8.58 3.51 1.51
N ASP A 64 8.69 4.24 0.39
CA ASP A 64 9.11 5.65 0.40
C ASP A 64 8.11 6.54 1.17
N VAL A 65 6.82 6.25 1.05
CA VAL A 65 5.76 6.97 1.77
C VAL A 65 5.80 6.64 3.26
N LEU A 66 6.02 5.38 3.60
CA LEU A 66 6.16 4.89 4.97
C LEU A 66 7.33 5.55 5.70
N GLU A 67 8.51 5.59 5.08
CA GLU A 67 9.68 6.22 5.71
C GLU A 67 9.45 7.72 5.94
N ARG A 68 8.92 8.45 4.97
CA ARG A 68 8.54 9.86 5.17
C ARG A 68 7.51 10.07 6.29
N ALA A 69 6.52 9.17 6.40
CA ALA A 69 5.55 9.25 7.46
C ALA A 69 6.19 9.02 8.85
N LYS A 70 7.15 8.08 8.95
CA LYS A 70 7.91 7.82 10.18
C LYS A 70 8.78 9.02 10.57
N GLU A 71 9.52 9.61 9.63
CA GLU A 71 10.41 10.74 9.87
C GLU A 71 9.68 11.96 10.41
N THR A 72 8.41 12.13 10.06
CA THR A 72 7.60 13.29 10.46
C THR A 72 6.65 13.01 11.62
N ASP A 73 6.61 11.78 12.16
CA ASP A 73 5.75 11.42 13.27
C ASP A 73 6.30 11.94 14.60
N ILE A 74 5.64 12.97 15.12
CA ILE A 74 5.93 13.57 16.44
C ILE A 74 4.88 13.23 17.50
N HIS A 75 3.92 12.36 17.17
CA HIS A 75 2.76 12.08 17.99
C HIS A 75 3.01 10.90 18.95
N ARG A 76 2.39 10.97 20.15
CA ARG A 76 2.39 9.86 21.11
C ARG A 76 1.03 9.18 21.26
N PRO A 77 -0.12 9.92 21.36
CA PRO A 77 -1.42 9.29 21.47
C PRO A 77 -1.78 8.49 20.21
N ALA A 78 -2.23 7.25 20.36
CA ALA A 78 -2.57 6.34 19.26
C ALA A 78 -3.55 6.97 18.24
N ARG A 79 -4.54 7.73 18.73
CA ARG A 79 -5.50 8.43 17.84
C ARG A 79 -4.85 9.51 16.95
N LEU A 80 -3.78 10.15 17.42
CA LEU A 80 -3.05 11.14 16.63
C LEU A 80 -2.09 10.46 15.66
N LYS A 81 -1.40 9.40 16.11
CA LYS A 81 -0.55 8.58 15.24
C LYS A 81 -1.36 7.99 14.08
N ILE A 82 -2.52 7.39 14.33
CA ILE A 82 -3.31 6.79 13.24
C ILE A 82 -3.80 7.83 12.23
N ASN A 83 -4.17 9.04 12.67
CA ASN A 83 -4.51 10.13 11.75
C ASN A 83 -3.28 10.60 10.94
N HIS A 84 -2.11 10.68 11.58
CA HIS A 84 -0.87 11.05 10.93
C HIS A 84 -0.50 10.06 9.82
N TYR A 85 -0.42 8.77 10.13
CA TYR A 85 -0.12 7.74 9.14
C TYR A 85 -1.20 7.64 8.05
N ALA A 86 -2.48 7.78 8.42
CA ALA A 86 -3.58 7.79 7.47
C ALA A 86 -3.45 8.94 6.45
N GLN A 87 -2.91 10.09 6.83
CA GLN A 87 -2.70 11.22 5.91
C GLN A 87 -1.80 10.81 4.73
N TYR A 88 -0.69 10.14 5.02
CA TYR A 88 0.24 9.67 4.00
C TYR A 88 -0.32 8.50 3.20
N PHE A 89 -0.86 7.51 3.88
CA PHE A 89 -1.29 6.26 3.27
C PHE A 89 -2.57 6.44 2.45
N TYR A 90 -3.58 7.17 2.94
CA TYR A 90 -4.79 7.44 2.16
C TYR A 90 -4.49 8.28 0.92
N GLN A 91 -3.56 9.23 1.02
CA GLN A 91 -3.12 10.00 -0.15
C GLN A 91 -2.49 9.08 -1.20
N PHE A 92 -1.59 8.19 -0.79
CA PHE A 92 -0.95 7.22 -1.66
C PHE A 92 -1.97 6.27 -2.30
N TYR A 93 -2.89 5.70 -1.52
CA TYR A 93 -3.93 4.81 -2.03
C TYR A 93 -4.90 5.51 -2.98
N CYS A 94 -5.30 6.74 -2.70
CA CYS A 94 -6.14 7.52 -3.60
C CYS A 94 -5.44 7.84 -4.92
N LEU A 95 -4.14 8.19 -4.87
CA LEU A 95 -3.32 8.46 -6.05
C LEU A 95 -3.24 7.24 -6.98
N HIS A 96 -3.06 6.06 -6.38
CA HIS A 96 -2.90 4.79 -7.10
C HIS A 96 -4.16 3.92 -7.09
N HIS A 97 -5.35 4.52 -6.85
CA HIS A 97 -6.60 3.77 -6.65
C HIS A 97 -6.95 2.81 -7.78
N ARG A 98 -6.60 3.15 -9.04
CA ARG A 98 -6.84 2.28 -10.20
C ARG A 98 -6.08 0.96 -10.08
N PHE A 99 -4.85 0.99 -9.60
CA PHE A 99 -4.05 -0.22 -9.38
C PHE A 99 -4.57 -1.02 -8.18
N TYR A 100 -4.96 -0.35 -7.10
CA TYR A 100 -5.59 -1.02 -5.97
C TYR A 100 -6.93 -1.67 -6.33
N LYS A 101 -7.73 -1.10 -7.24
CA LYS A 101 -8.93 -1.75 -7.77
C LYS A 101 -8.60 -3.06 -8.49
N VAL A 102 -7.50 -3.14 -9.24
CA VAL A 102 -7.02 -4.38 -9.86
C VAL A 102 -6.65 -5.41 -8.79
N LEU A 103 -5.84 -5.02 -7.80
CA LEU A 103 -5.44 -5.92 -6.71
C LEU A 103 -6.66 -6.40 -5.93
N PHE A 104 -7.57 -5.52 -5.58
CA PHE A 104 -8.78 -5.86 -4.85
C PHE A 104 -9.69 -6.81 -5.64
N SER A 105 -9.83 -6.64 -6.95
CA SER A 105 -10.64 -7.55 -7.76
C SER A 105 -10.07 -8.96 -7.84
N GLN A 106 -8.75 -9.11 -7.73
CA GLN A 106 -8.05 -10.38 -7.89
C GLN A 106 -7.63 -11.04 -6.56
N ARG A 107 -7.37 -10.25 -5.52
CA ARG A 107 -6.79 -10.72 -4.24
C ARG A 107 -7.43 -10.15 -2.98
N LEU A 108 -8.57 -9.44 -3.06
CA LEU A 108 -9.19 -8.75 -1.93
C LEU A 108 -9.44 -9.65 -0.71
N PHE A 109 -9.66 -10.92 -0.93
CA PHE A 109 -9.90 -11.91 0.12
C PHE A 109 -8.66 -12.74 0.48
N SER A 110 -7.47 -12.38 -0.02
CA SER A 110 -6.24 -12.98 0.48
C SER A 110 -5.97 -12.43 1.88
N GLN A 111 -6.22 -13.24 2.89
CA GLN A 111 -5.95 -12.91 4.30
C GLN A 111 -4.53 -12.35 4.54
N PRO A 112 -3.46 -12.80 3.85
CA PRO A 112 -2.12 -12.29 4.09
C PRO A 112 -1.96 -10.79 3.89
N PHE A 113 -2.54 -10.20 2.83
CA PHE A 113 -2.40 -8.76 2.56
C PHE A 113 -3.06 -7.89 3.65
N GLN A 114 -4.29 -8.24 4.04
CA GLN A 114 -4.99 -7.50 5.09
C GLN A 114 -4.26 -7.61 6.43
N GLN A 115 -3.81 -8.80 6.77
CA GLN A 115 -3.12 -9.06 8.03
C GLN A 115 -1.81 -8.29 8.11
N GLN A 116 -0.95 -8.37 7.09
CA GLN A 116 0.32 -7.64 7.05
C GLN A 116 0.13 -6.13 7.16
N HIS A 117 -0.87 -5.58 6.45
CA HIS A 117 -1.18 -4.16 6.51
C HIS A 117 -1.64 -3.73 7.91
N MET A 118 -2.53 -4.52 8.55
CA MET A 118 -3.01 -4.24 9.89
C MET A 118 -1.90 -4.37 10.94
N GLU A 119 -1.03 -5.36 10.82
CA GLU A 119 0.15 -5.53 11.69
C GLU A 119 1.12 -4.35 11.57
N LEU A 120 1.37 -3.88 10.35
CA LEU A 120 2.18 -2.68 10.11
C LEU A 120 1.59 -1.47 10.82
N ILE A 121 0.31 -1.15 10.57
CA ILE A 121 -0.35 0.00 11.20
C ILE A 121 -0.35 -0.13 12.72
N GLN A 122 -0.63 -1.32 13.25
CA GLN A 122 -0.57 -1.58 14.69
C GLN A 122 0.82 -1.30 15.25
N SER A 123 1.86 -1.78 14.60
CA SER A 123 3.25 -1.57 15.04
C SER A 123 3.64 -0.09 15.07
N LEU A 124 3.18 0.70 14.10
CA LEU A 124 3.43 2.14 14.02
C LEU A 124 2.66 2.92 15.09
N VAL A 125 1.36 2.65 15.20
CA VAL A 125 0.46 3.41 16.07
C VAL A 125 0.75 3.15 17.56
N PHE A 126 1.14 1.94 17.92
CA PHE A 126 1.39 1.53 19.31
C PHE A 126 2.87 1.33 19.64
N ALA A 127 3.80 1.81 18.82
CA ALA A 127 5.25 1.70 19.01
C ALA A 127 5.72 2.11 20.43
N ASP A 128 5.13 3.19 20.97
CA ASP A 128 5.48 3.75 22.28
C ASP A 128 4.57 3.25 23.43
N GLN A 129 3.70 2.30 23.16
CA GLN A 129 2.71 1.81 24.12
C GLN A 129 2.73 0.27 24.21
N PRO A 130 3.76 -0.33 24.84
CA PRO A 130 3.92 -1.79 24.88
C PRO A 130 2.77 -2.50 25.63
N GLN A 131 2.02 -1.77 26.46
CA GLN A 131 0.85 -2.28 27.18
C GLN A 131 -0.40 -1.51 26.76
N PHE A 132 -0.86 -1.70 25.54
CA PHE A 132 -2.11 -1.13 25.06
C PHE A 132 -3.30 -2.08 25.25
N ASN A 133 -4.49 -1.52 25.38
CA ASN A 133 -5.72 -2.30 25.41
C ASN A 133 -5.98 -2.89 24.01
N LYS A 134 -5.88 -4.21 23.89
CA LYS A 134 -6.01 -4.93 22.62
C LYS A 134 -7.37 -4.70 21.92
N VAL A 135 -8.46 -4.60 22.69
CA VAL A 135 -9.81 -4.35 22.14
C VAL A 135 -9.89 -2.93 21.57
N LYS A 136 -9.43 -1.92 22.31
CA LYS A 136 -9.39 -0.54 21.82
C LYS A 136 -8.49 -0.42 20.58
N ALA A 137 -7.36 -1.12 20.57
CA ALA A 137 -6.47 -1.15 19.42
C ALA A 137 -7.17 -1.75 18.19
N ALA A 138 -7.84 -2.89 18.34
CA ALA A 138 -8.59 -3.51 17.25
C ALA A 138 -9.66 -2.56 16.68
N ILE A 139 -10.46 -1.92 17.53
CA ILE A 139 -11.48 -0.97 17.08
C ILE A 139 -10.86 0.23 16.34
N LEU A 140 -9.74 0.74 16.83
CA LEU A 140 -9.02 1.86 16.17
C LEU A 140 -8.53 1.47 14.78
N LEU A 141 -7.97 0.27 14.65
CA LEU A 141 -7.51 -0.29 13.38
C LEU A 141 -8.68 -0.57 12.42
N ASP A 142 -9.80 -1.09 12.94
CA ASP A 142 -11.02 -1.28 12.15
C ASP A 142 -11.55 0.06 11.61
N CYS A 143 -11.55 1.12 12.42
CA CYS A 143 -11.93 2.46 11.98
C CYS A 143 -11.05 2.93 10.80
N TYR A 144 -9.73 2.71 10.88
CA TYR A 144 -8.80 3.04 9.81
C TYR A 144 -9.08 2.22 8.55
N PHE A 145 -9.12 0.89 8.68
CA PHE A 145 -9.22 -0.01 7.53
C PHE A 145 -10.57 0.11 6.82
N MET A 146 -11.67 0.16 7.55
CA MET A 146 -13.00 0.35 6.96
C MET A 146 -13.14 1.71 6.30
N THR A 147 -12.52 2.76 6.83
CA THR A 147 -12.51 4.07 6.16
C THR A 147 -11.72 4.02 4.85
N LEU A 148 -10.60 3.30 4.82
CA LEU A 148 -9.83 3.06 3.60
C LEU A 148 -10.67 2.31 2.56
N LEU A 149 -11.27 1.18 2.92
CA LEU A 149 -12.06 0.35 2.00
C LEU A 149 -13.23 1.11 1.38
N TYR A 150 -14.03 1.79 2.20
CA TYR A 150 -15.15 2.60 1.69
C TYR A 150 -14.68 3.76 0.82
N GLY A 151 -13.58 4.42 1.22
CA GLY A 151 -13.01 5.52 0.46
C GLY A 151 -12.50 5.12 -0.93
N LEU A 152 -11.81 3.98 -1.02
CA LEU A 152 -11.31 3.44 -2.29
C LEU A 152 -12.41 2.81 -3.15
N GLY A 153 -13.52 2.37 -2.56
CA GLY A 153 -14.71 1.87 -3.28
C GLY A 153 -15.49 2.97 -4.02
N ALA A 154 -15.29 4.24 -3.68
CA ALA A 154 -15.92 5.35 -4.36
C ALA A 154 -15.43 5.47 -5.82
N GLU A 155 -16.25 6.06 -6.71
CA GLU A 155 -15.84 6.34 -8.10
C GLU A 155 -14.62 7.26 -8.14
N THR A 156 -14.63 8.30 -7.30
CA THR A 156 -13.54 9.26 -7.14
C THR A 156 -13.11 9.28 -5.66
N PRO A 157 -12.11 8.51 -5.27
CA PRO A 157 -11.59 8.51 -3.91
C PRO A 157 -11.12 9.91 -3.47
N ASN A 158 -11.49 10.30 -2.24
CA ASN A 158 -11.20 11.64 -1.72
C ASN A 158 -10.50 11.56 -0.37
N THR A 159 -9.20 11.81 -0.36
CA THR A 159 -8.35 11.75 0.82
C THR A 159 -8.86 12.66 1.95
N LYS A 160 -9.28 13.89 1.66
CA LYS A 160 -9.77 14.83 2.69
C LYS A 160 -11.02 14.31 3.38
N LEU A 161 -11.96 13.75 2.61
CA LEU A 161 -13.18 13.15 3.17
C LEU A 161 -12.85 11.94 4.04
N MET A 162 -11.96 11.07 3.57
CA MET A 162 -11.51 9.88 4.32
C MET A 162 -10.86 10.28 5.65
N LEU A 163 -9.95 11.26 5.65
CA LEU A 163 -9.29 11.76 6.86
C LEU A 163 -10.29 12.38 7.84
N ARG A 164 -11.24 13.18 7.35
CA ARG A 164 -12.31 13.74 8.20
C ARG A 164 -13.14 12.63 8.83
N THR A 165 -13.53 11.62 8.06
CA THR A 165 -14.32 10.47 8.54
C THR A 165 -13.53 9.68 9.58
N LEU A 166 -12.26 9.39 9.33
CA LEU A 166 -11.40 8.70 10.30
C LEU A 166 -11.30 9.51 11.59
N SER A 167 -10.95 10.79 11.50
CA SER A 167 -10.78 11.68 12.65
C SER A 167 -12.05 11.74 13.52
N GLN A 168 -13.23 11.76 12.90
CA GLN A 168 -14.51 11.70 13.63
C GLN A 168 -14.70 10.37 14.36
N LYS A 169 -14.43 9.23 13.67
CA LYS A 169 -14.54 7.89 14.26
C LYS A 169 -13.61 7.69 15.45
N VAL A 170 -12.37 8.17 15.35
CA VAL A 170 -11.37 7.98 16.41
C VAL A 170 -11.37 9.06 17.48
N SER A 171 -12.27 10.06 17.39
CA SER A 171 -12.39 11.13 18.39
C SER A 171 -12.88 10.65 19.75
N VAL A 172 -13.48 9.47 19.81
CA VAL A 172 -13.97 8.84 21.04
C VAL A 172 -12.90 8.10 21.83
N PHE A 173 -11.67 8.02 21.31
CA PHE A 173 -10.49 7.42 21.95
C PHE A 173 -9.56 8.52 22.48
#